data_1d993ec75fcd46d0fad7659dc47ebba0
#
_entry.id   1d993ec75fcd46d0fad7659dc47ebba0
#
_cell.length_a   1.000
_cell.length_b   1.000
_cell.length_c   1.000
_cell.angle_alpha   90.00
_cell.angle_beta   90.00
_cell.angle_gamma   90.00
#
_symmetry.space_group_name_H-M   'P 1'
#
loop_
_entity.id
_entity.type
_entity.pdbx_description
1 polymer ?
#
loop_
_entity_poly.entity_id
_entity_poly.type
_entity_poly.pdbx_seq_one_letter_code
_entity_poly.pdbx_strand_id
1 'polypeptide(L)' 'MAKDKTFRILDHMKEHGSITPQEALNKFHVFRLASIIYNLRTRYEYDIETFMEEGKDADGNSVTYARYFLKGATANG' A
#
# COMPACT_ATOMS: atom_id res chain seq x y z
N MET A 1 3.47 20.78 9.99
CA MET A 1 4.42 19.96 9.23
C MET A 1 3.71 18.79 8.58
N ALA A 2 4.05 18.49 7.33
CA ALA A 2 3.40 17.41 6.62
C ALA A 2 3.88 16.07 7.15
N LYS A 3 2.99 15.09 7.17
CA LYS A 3 3.36 13.72 7.51
C LYS A 3 4.30 13.14 6.47
N ASP A 4 5.18 12.26 6.92
CA ASP A 4 5.97 11.44 6.03
C ASP A 4 5.03 10.62 5.14
N LYS A 5 5.45 10.36 3.91
CA LYS A 5 4.64 9.56 2.98
C LYS A 5 4.32 8.19 3.54
N THR A 6 5.25 7.59 4.30
CA THR A 6 5.02 6.30 4.95
C THR A 6 3.76 6.33 5.79
N PHE A 7 3.59 7.38 6.59
CA PHE A 7 2.42 7.46 7.47
C PHE A 7 1.16 7.87 6.75
N ARG A 8 1.29 8.59 5.64
CA ARG A 8 0.12 8.88 4.80
C ARG A 8 -0.42 7.61 4.17
N ILE A 9 0.47 6.75 3.71
CA ILE A 9 0.08 5.45 3.17
C ILE A 9 -0.56 4.60 4.25
N LEU A 10 0.02 4.58 5.44
CA LEU A 10 -0.52 3.82 6.56
C LEU A 10 -1.93 4.30 6.94
N ASP A 11 -2.12 5.62 6.99
CA ASP A 11 -3.43 6.18 7.32
C ASP A 11 -4.47 5.78 6.27
N HIS A 12 -4.09 5.81 5.00
CA HIS A 12 -4.98 5.37 3.92
C HIS A 12 -5.38 3.90 4.11
N MET A 13 -4.42 3.06 4.45
CA MET A 13 -4.70 1.64 4.67
C MET A 13 -5.58 1.42 5.90
N LYS A 14 -5.39 2.22 6.94
CA LYS A 14 -6.25 2.12 8.12
C LYS A 14 -7.68 2.51 7.81
N GLU A 15 -7.85 3.50 6.96
CA GLU A 15 -9.17 3.99 6.61
C GLU A 15 -9.87 3.09 5.59
N HIS A 16 -9.14 2.61 4.60
CA HIS A 16 -9.72 1.85 3.48
C HIS A 16 -9.42 0.37 3.50
N GLY A 17 -8.50 -0.06 4.34
CA GLY A 17 -8.14 -1.46 4.47
C GLY A 17 -7.03 -1.93 3.55
N SER A 18 -6.78 -1.24 2.45
CA SER A 18 -5.77 -1.65 1.49
C SER A 18 -5.30 -0.49 0.64
N ILE A 19 -4.24 -0.72 -0.13
CA ILE A 19 -3.75 0.26 -1.10
C ILE A 19 -3.09 -0.47 -2.27
N THR A 20 -3.18 0.13 -3.46
CA THR A 20 -2.49 -0.34 -4.65
C THR A 20 -1.44 0.68 -5.07
N PRO A 21 -0.45 0.28 -5.91
CA PRO A 21 0.53 1.25 -6.44
C PRO A 21 -0.13 2.41 -7.18
N GLN A 22 -1.21 2.15 -7.91
CA GLN A 22 -1.90 3.19 -8.64
C GLN A 22 -2.51 4.21 -7.70
N GLU A 23 -3.13 3.75 -6.61
CA GLU A 23 -3.69 4.64 -5.60
C GLU A 23 -2.60 5.47 -4.92
N ALA A 24 -1.48 4.82 -4.61
CA ALA A 24 -0.35 5.52 -3.99
C ALA A 24 0.19 6.60 -4.90
N LEU A 25 0.31 6.31 -6.18
CA LEU A 25 0.79 7.28 -7.15
C LEU A 25 -0.19 8.45 -7.30
N ASN A 26 -1.47 8.14 -7.50
CA ASN A 26 -2.47 9.16 -7.78
C ASN A 26 -2.76 10.05 -6.59
N LYS A 27 -2.80 9.49 -5.40
CA LYS A 27 -3.19 10.25 -4.20
C LYS A 27 -2.02 10.88 -3.47
N PHE A 28 -0.87 10.20 -3.50
CA PHE A 28 0.26 10.62 -2.66
C PHE A 28 1.54 10.86 -3.45
N HIS A 29 1.51 10.67 -4.76
CA HIS A 29 2.69 10.79 -5.63
C HIS A 29 3.82 9.85 -5.17
N VAL A 30 3.44 8.68 -4.69
CA VAL A 30 4.40 7.67 -4.24
C VAL A 30 4.68 6.73 -5.41
N PHE A 31 5.95 6.67 -5.83
CA PHE A 31 6.37 5.82 -6.95
C PHE A 31 6.90 4.47 -6.50
N ARG A 32 7.28 4.36 -5.23
CA ARG A 32 7.90 3.14 -4.69
C ARG A 32 7.11 2.62 -3.49
N LEU A 33 5.87 2.28 -3.74
CA LEU A 33 5.00 1.79 -2.67
C LEU A 33 5.58 0.55 -1.99
N ALA A 34 6.21 -0.35 -2.75
CA ALA A 34 6.76 -1.56 -2.19
C ALA A 34 7.80 -1.29 -1.09
N SER A 35 8.60 -0.23 -1.27
CA SER A 35 9.59 0.16 -0.26
C SER A 35 8.92 0.63 1.03
N ILE A 36 7.84 1.38 0.88
CA ILE A 36 7.08 1.86 2.04
C ILE A 36 6.45 0.68 2.77
N ILE A 37 5.86 -0.25 2.02
CA ILE A 37 5.26 -1.44 2.61
C ILE A 37 6.32 -2.28 3.34
N TYR A 38 7.50 -2.42 2.74
CA TYR A 38 8.59 -3.15 3.38
C TYR A 38 8.95 -2.51 4.73
N ASN A 39 9.06 -1.19 4.77
CA ASN A 39 9.38 -0.49 6.02
C ASN A 39 8.27 -0.67 7.05
N LEU A 40 7.02 -0.62 6.63
CA LEU A 40 5.90 -0.82 7.55
C LEU A 40 5.92 -2.22 8.14
N ARG A 41 6.28 -3.22 7.33
CA ARG A 41 6.36 -4.59 7.81
C ARG A 41 7.53 -4.83 8.75
N THR A 42 8.69 -4.28 8.43
CA THR A 42 9.92 -4.61 9.15
C THR A 42 10.22 -3.64 10.27
N ARG A 43 10.10 -2.33 10.00
CA ARG A 43 10.45 -1.33 11.00
C ARG A 43 9.34 -1.08 12.00
N TYR A 44 8.10 -1.08 11.52
CA TYR A 44 6.94 -0.75 12.35
C TYR A 44 6.09 -1.98 12.68
N GLU A 45 6.47 -3.13 12.17
CA GLU A 45 5.88 -4.42 12.50
C GLU A 45 4.38 -4.51 12.23
N TYR A 46 3.91 -3.84 11.17
CA TYR A 46 2.54 -3.99 10.75
C TYR A 46 2.37 -5.27 9.94
N ASP A 47 1.25 -5.93 10.16
CA ASP A 47 0.92 -7.14 9.42
C ASP A 47 0.20 -6.74 8.12
N ILE A 48 0.93 -6.85 7.01
CA ILE A 48 0.41 -6.45 5.69
C ILE A 48 0.53 -7.64 4.75
N GLU A 49 -0.61 -8.04 4.17
CA GLU A 49 -0.63 -9.10 3.17
C GLU A 49 -0.62 -8.52 1.77
N THR A 50 0.01 -9.25 0.85
CA THR A 50 0.06 -8.87 -0.55
C THR A 50 -0.78 -9.84 -1.37
N PHE A 51 -1.71 -9.29 -2.16
CA PHE A 51 -2.48 -10.07 -3.12
C PHE A 51 -2.25 -9.52 -4.51
N MET A 52 -2.10 -10.39 -5.48
CA MET A 52 -1.98 -9.98 -6.86
C MET A 52 -3.37 -9.92 -7.48
N GLU A 53 -3.68 -8.78 -8.10
CA GLU A 53 -4.96 -8.57 -8.76
C GLU A 53 -4.75 -8.34 -10.23
N GLU A 54 -5.76 -8.65 -11.01
CA GLU A 54 -5.76 -8.37 -12.44
C GLU A 54 -6.64 -7.18 -12.73
N GLY A 55 -6.20 -6.37 -13.69
CA GLY A 55 -6.95 -5.23 -14.14
C GLY A 55 -6.66 -4.99 -15.60
N LYS A 56 -7.08 -3.83 -16.10
CA LYS A 56 -6.85 -3.44 -17.49
C LYS A 56 -6.17 -2.10 -17.53
N ASP A 57 -5.23 -1.94 -18.44
CA ASP A 57 -4.61 -0.64 -18.66
C ASP A 57 -5.48 0.20 -19.59
N ALA A 58 -5.00 1.39 -19.96
CA ALA A 58 -5.74 2.30 -20.81
C ALA A 58 -6.05 1.73 -22.19
N ASP A 59 -5.22 0.79 -22.65
CA ASP A 59 -5.37 0.18 -23.96
C ASP A 59 -6.17 -1.11 -23.92
N GLY A 60 -6.68 -1.47 -22.75
CA GLY A 60 -7.49 -2.68 -22.59
C GLY A 60 -6.69 -3.95 -22.39
N ASN A 61 -5.38 -3.85 -22.26
CA ASN A 61 -4.52 -5.00 -22.01
C ASN A 61 -4.61 -5.45 -20.56
N SER A 62 -4.56 -6.75 -20.33
CA SER A 62 -4.54 -7.27 -18.96
C SER A 62 -3.22 -6.92 -18.28
N VAL A 63 -3.32 -6.43 -17.05
CA VAL A 63 -2.15 -6.13 -16.23
C VAL A 63 -2.36 -6.73 -14.86
N THR A 64 -1.26 -7.03 -14.17
CA THR A 64 -1.29 -7.57 -12.83
C THR A 64 -0.61 -6.59 -11.90
N TYR A 65 -1.21 -6.35 -10.74
CA TYR A 65 -0.64 -5.43 -9.76
C TYR A 65 -0.87 -5.96 -8.36
N ALA A 66 -0.06 -5.47 -7.43
CA ALA A 66 -0.16 -5.87 -6.03
C ALA A 66 -1.18 -5.00 -5.31
N ARG A 67 -2.01 -5.61 -4.47
CA ARG A 67 -2.82 -4.87 -3.51
C ARG A 67 -2.36 -5.28 -2.12
N TYR A 68 -2.06 -4.30 -1.30
CA TYR A 68 -1.54 -4.53 0.05
C TYR A 68 -2.66 -4.31 1.06
N PHE A 69 -2.96 -5.34 1.83
CA PHE A 69 -4.01 -5.29 2.85
C PHE A 69 -3.42 -5.17 4.24
N LEU A 70 -3.88 -4.19 4.98
CA LEU A 70 -3.46 -4.03 6.37
C LEU A 70 -4.28 -4.97 7.25
N LYS A 71 -3.58 -5.90 7.90
CA LYS A 71 -4.23 -6.85 8.79
C LYS A 71 -4.18 -6.39 10.25
N GLY A 72 -3.20 -5.54 10.59
CA GLY A 72 -3.07 -5.03 11.93
C GLY A 72 -1.61 -4.83 12.30
N ALA A 73 -1.38 -4.40 13.54
CA ALA A 73 -0.05 -4.28 14.09
C ALA A 73 0.31 -5.58 14.79
N THR A 74 1.43 -6.21 14.37
CA THR A 74 1.80 -7.51 14.92
C THR A 74 2.13 -7.45 16.40
N ALA A 75 2.74 -6.36 16.83
CA ALA A 75 3.19 -6.24 18.22
C ALA A 75 2.02 -6.23 19.21
N ASN A 76 0.87 -5.82 18.78
CA ASN A 76 -0.28 -5.69 19.67
C ASN A 76 -1.49 -6.48 19.20
N GLY A 77 -1.27 -7.38 18.30
CA GLY A 77 -2.29 -8.30 17.84
C GLY A 77 -3.24 -7.73 16.82
#